data_3b277d8186078ea2e30b7c518727ab50
#
_entry.id   3b277d8186078ea2e30b7c518727ab50
#
_cell.length_a   1.000
_cell.length_b   1.000
_cell.length_c   1.000
_cell.angle_alpha   90.00
_cell.angle_beta   90.00
_cell.angle_gamma   90.00
#
_symmetry.space_group_name_H-M   'P 1'
#
loop_
_entity.id
_entity.type
_entity.pdbx_description
1 polymer ?
#
loop_
_entity_poly.entity_id
_entity_poly.type
_entity_poly.pdbx_seq_one_letter_code
_entity_poly.pdbx_strand_id
1 'polypeptide(L)'
;DPPVPAEVMAAAGDLRYRDDMIVALALPEALVDFDDNWIYIHDPNVRTMRIQNFGSWSPYMVKPGFNTLGLEYTVWEGDDEWSSPDEVLIERAKKELEHLGLAKAGQIQDGFVVRQAKAYPIYDDRYRANVDVLRGWLAEHTANVHPVGRNGMFRYNNQDHSMFTAML
;
A
#
# COMPACT_ATOMS: atom_id res chain seq x y z
N ASP A 1 -7.99 -30.96 5.55
CA ASP A 1 -6.89 -30.20 4.92
C ASP A 1 -5.76 -31.17 4.61
N PRO A 2 -5.30 -31.26 3.34
CA PRO A 2 -4.17 -32.12 3.02
C PRO A 2 -2.89 -31.58 3.67
N PRO A 3 -1.97 -32.45 4.11
CA PRO A 3 -0.70 -32.00 4.66
C PRO A 3 0.13 -31.33 3.57
N VAL A 4 0.64 -30.13 3.83
CA VAL A 4 1.44 -29.36 2.89
C VAL A 4 2.89 -29.86 2.92
N PRO A 5 3.48 -30.29 1.79
CA PRO A 5 4.88 -30.72 1.73
C PRO A 5 5.87 -29.62 2.10
N ALA A 6 7.03 -30.00 2.63
CA ALA A 6 8.05 -29.05 3.06
C ALA A 6 8.55 -28.15 1.90
N GLU A 7 8.64 -28.68 0.68
CA GLU A 7 9.03 -27.91 -0.51
C GLU A 7 8.02 -26.80 -0.85
N VAL A 8 6.72 -27.08 -0.71
CA VAL A 8 5.65 -26.10 -0.94
C VAL A 8 5.69 -25.01 0.14
N MET A 9 5.91 -25.38 1.40
CA MET A 9 6.10 -24.44 2.49
C MET A 9 7.35 -23.57 2.28
N ALA A 10 8.44 -24.16 1.80
CA ALA A 10 9.65 -23.43 1.49
C ALA A 10 9.44 -22.43 0.33
N ALA A 11 8.76 -22.85 -0.74
CA ALA A 11 8.41 -21.98 -1.86
C ALA A 11 7.53 -20.79 -1.41
N ALA A 12 6.56 -21.02 -0.52
CA ALA A 12 5.73 -19.96 0.06
C ALA A 12 6.54 -18.99 0.93
N GLY A 13 7.44 -19.51 1.75
CA GLY A 13 8.30 -18.70 2.63
C GLY A 13 9.35 -17.88 1.88
N ASP A 14 9.73 -18.28 0.67
CA ASP A 14 10.72 -17.58 -0.16
C ASP A 14 10.09 -16.44 -1.01
N LEU A 15 8.77 -16.35 -1.09
CA LEU A 15 8.09 -15.25 -1.76
C LEU A 15 8.24 -13.95 -0.97
N ARG A 16 8.74 -12.91 -1.63
CA ARG A 16 9.07 -11.62 -1.01
C ARG A 16 8.05 -10.55 -1.38
N TYR A 17 7.81 -9.65 -0.45
CA TYR A 17 6.88 -8.53 -0.62
C TYR A 17 7.52 -7.23 -0.16
N ARG A 18 7.08 -6.14 -0.73
CA ARG A 18 7.30 -4.79 -0.22
C ARG A 18 6.09 -4.38 0.58
N ASP A 19 6.33 -3.77 1.73
CA ASP A 19 5.31 -3.22 2.59
C ASP A 19 5.04 -1.76 2.24
N ASP A 20 3.86 -1.29 2.58
CA ASP A 20 3.42 0.08 2.32
C ASP A 20 2.90 0.72 3.60
N MET A 21 3.14 2.01 3.73
CA MET A 21 2.64 2.79 4.84
C MET A 21 2.06 4.10 4.30
N ILE A 22 0.87 4.44 4.77
CA ILE A 22 0.21 5.70 4.44
C ILE A 22 0.04 6.51 5.70
N VAL A 23 0.55 7.73 5.68
CA VAL A 23 0.22 8.73 6.69
C VAL A 23 -0.84 9.64 6.11
N ALA A 24 -2.06 9.52 6.62
CA ALA A 24 -3.19 10.31 6.19
C ALA A 24 -3.35 11.55 7.07
N LEU A 25 -3.46 12.71 6.44
CA LEU A 25 -3.54 14.01 7.10
C LEU A 25 -4.82 14.72 6.68
N ALA A 26 -5.67 15.05 7.66
CA ALA A 26 -6.93 15.75 7.45
C ALA A 26 -6.76 17.26 7.61
N LEU A 27 -7.27 18.02 6.64
CA LEU A 27 -7.21 19.47 6.61
C LEU A 27 -8.48 20.05 5.97
N PRO A 28 -8.81 21.36 6.20
CA PRO A 28 -9.94 22.00 5.52
C PRO A 28 -9.82 21.88 4.01
N GLU A 29 -10.92 21.49 3.33
CA GLU A 29 -10.98 21.31 1.89
C GLU A 29 -10.49 22.53 1.10
N ALA A 30 -10.83 23.74 1.55
CA ALA A 30 -10.43 25.00 0.91
C ALA A 30 -8.91 25.26 0.90
N LEU A 31 -8.11 24.44 1.57
CA LEU A 31 -6.64 24.55 1.64
C LEU A 31 -5.93 23.59 0.69
N VAL A 32 -6.65 22.73 0.00
CA VAL A 32 -6.12 21.84 -1.06
C VAL A 32 -6.42 22.49 -2.41
N ASP A 33 -5.40 22.93 -3.11
CA ASP A 33 -5.49 23.72 -4.35
C ASP A 33 -5.22 22.91 -5.63
N PHE A 34 -5.17 21.59 -5.51
CA PHE A 34 -5.03 20.67 -6.65
C PHE A 34 -6.11 19.59 -6.65
N ASP A 35 -6.51 19.16 -7.85
CA ASP A 35 -7.58 18.18 -8.08
C ASP A 35 -7.09 16.83 -8.64
N ASP A 36 -5.78 16.67 -8.77
CA ASP A 36 -5.19 15.38 -9.13
C ASP A 36 -5.52 14.32 -8.08
N ASN A 37 -5.84 13.11 -8.52
CA ASN A 37 -6.12 11.98 -7.62
C ASN A 37 -4.90 11.57 -6.82
N TRP A 38 -3.70 11.65 -7.44
CA TRP A 38 -2.40 11.50 -6.79
C TRP A 38 -1.31 12.23 -7.58
N ILE A 39 -0.25 12.58 -6.88
CA ILE A 39 0.96 13.16 -7.44
C ILE A 39 2.18 12.35 -7.00
N TYR A 40 3.14 12.16 -7.91
CA TYR A 40 4.43 11.56 -7.59
C TYR A 40 5.41 12.62 -7.13
N ILE A 41 6.16 12.31 -6.08
CA ILE A 41 7.13 13.21 -5.47
C ILE A 41 8.54 12.74 -5.81
N HIS A 42 9.32 13.64 -6.39
CA HIS A 42 10.71 13.41 -6.78
C HIS A 42 11.70 14.33 -6.05
N ASP A 43 11.26 15.00 -4.98
CA ASP A 43 12.12 15.82 -4.14
C ASP A 43 12.98 14.93 -3.22
N PRO A 44 14.33 15.04 -3.28
CA PRO A 44 15.23 14.20 -2.47
C PRO A 44 15.21 14.55 -0.96
N ASN A 45 14.59 15.66 -0.57
CA ASN A 45 14.54 16.11 0.81
C ASN A 45 13.32 15.58 1.58
N VAL A 46 12.42 14.85 0.93
CA VAL A 46 11.28 14.19 1.55
C VAL A 46 11.33 12.68 1.34
N ARG A 47 10.64 11.95 2.19
CA ARG A 47 10.58 10.48 2.14
C ARG A 47 9.32 9.97 1.45
N THR A 48 8.26 10.77 1.44
CA THR A 48 7.04 10.40 0.71
C THR A 48 7.33 10.28 -0.78
N MET A 49 6.85 9.20 -1.38
CA MET A 49 7.04 8.95 -2.81
C MET A 49 5.82 9.34 -3.65
N ARG A 50 4.66 9.39 -3.03
CA ARG A 50 3.39 9.72 -3.68
C ARG A 50 2.44 10.30 -2.65
N ILE A 51 1.63 11.27 -3.08
CA ILE A 51 0.57 11.84 -2.25
C ILE A 51 -0.76 11.60 -2.95
N GLN A 52 -1.69 10.98 -2.24
CA GLN A 52 -3.07 10.79 -2.67
C GLN A 52 -3.95 11.91 -2.16
N ASN A 53 -4.86 12.39 -3.01
CA ASN A 53 -5.91 13.33 -2.67
C ASN A 53 -7.23 12.57 -2.61
N PHE A 54 -7.65 12.16 -1.42
CA PHE A 54 -8.84 11.32 -1.27
C PHE A 54 -10.14 12.02 -1.65
N GLY A 55 -10.23 13.34 -1.47
CA GLY A 55 -11.39 14.12 -1.90
C GLY A 55 -11.59 14.11 -3.42
N SER A 56 -10.48 14.13 -4.18
CA SER A 56 -10.51 14.03 -5.65
C SER A 56 -10.86 12.63 -6.16
N TRP A 57 -10.56 11.58 -5.39
CA TRP A 57 -11.03 10.24 -5.70
C TRP A 57 -12.54 10.13 -5.57
N SER A 58 -13.10 10.62 -4.47
CA SER A 58 -14.52 10.60 -4.21
C SER A 58 -14.90 11.50 -3.03
N PRO A 59 -15.94 12.32 -3.14
CA PRO A 59 -16.41 13.15 -2.03
C PRO A 59 -16.95 12.32 -0.85
N TYR A 60 -17.23 11.03 -1.07
CA TYR A 60 -17.65 10.11 -0.01
C TYR A 60 -16.49 9.54 0.82
N MET A 61 -15.24 9.77 0.41
CA MET A 61 -14.04 9.33 1.14
C MET A 61 -13.58 10.32 2.19
N VAL A 62 -14.17 11.51 2.23
CA VAL A 62 -13.78 12.59 3.13
C VAL A 62 -14.98 13.15 3.88
N LYS A 63 -14.72 13.76 5.06
CA LYS A 63 -15.76 14.44 5.81
C LYS A 63 -16.13 15.75 5.09
N PRO A 64 -17.44 16.15 5.01
CA PRO A 64 -17.83 17.42 4.41
C PRO A 64 -17.07 18.61 5.00
N GLY A 65 -16.52 19.46 4.13
CA GLY A 65 -15.69 20.62 4.48
C GLY A 65 -14.22 20.29 4.77
N PHE A 66 -13.84 19.00 4.66
CA PHE A 66 -12.48 18.53 4.82
C PHE A 66 -11.99 17.80 3.58
N ASN A 67 -10.68 17.73 3.44
CA ASN A 67 -10.00 16.80 2.57
C ASN A 67 -8.98 15.99 3.37
N THR A 68 -8.53 14.88 2.80
CA THR A 68 -7.49 14.04 3.38
C THR A 68 -6.41 13.80 2.33
N LEU A 69 -5.17 14.14 2.67
CA LEU A 69 -4.00 13.82 1.87
C LEU A 69 -3.28 12.61 2.46
N GLY A 70 -3.09 11.56 1.66
CA GLY A 70 -2.39 10.36 2.06
C GLY A 70 -0.97 10.34 1.50
N LEU A 71 0.03 10.50 2.38
CA LEU A 71 1.44 10.40 2.03
C LEU A 71 1.88 8.94 2.08
N GLU A 72 2.34 8.41 0.95
CA GLU A 72 2.77 7.02 0.83
C GLU A 72 4.28 6.85 1.00
N TYR A 73 4.64 5.86 1.81
CA TYR A 73 6.01 5.47 2.11
C TYR A 73 6.20 3.99 1.81
N THR A 74 7.18 3.63 1.00
CA THR A 74 7.58 2.24 0.84
C THR A 74 8.55 1.85 1.94
N VAL A 75 8.18 0.86 2.72
CA VAL A 75 8.86 0.43 3.93
C VAL A 75 9.08 -1.09 3.93
N TRP A 76 9.76 -1.58 4.93
CA TRP A 76 9.85 -3.01 5.25
C TRP A 76 9.34 -3.24 6.67
N GLU A 77 8.56 -4.29 6.87
CA GLU A 77 8.15 -4.71 8.19
C GLU A 77 9.38 -4.90 9.09
N GLY A 78 9.41 -4.17 10.21
CA GLY A 78 10.50 -4.19 11.17
C GLY A 78 11.65 -3.20 10.92
N ASP A 79 11.61 -2.41 9.84
CA ASP A 79 12.55 -1.29 9.71
C ASP A 79 12.23 -0.13 10.69
N ASP A 80 13.15 0.82 10.82
CA ASP A 80 13.00 1.94 11.76
C ASP A 80 11.78 2.82 11.42
N GLU A 81 11.45 2.93 10.14
CA GLU A 81 10.34 3.74 9.67
C GLU A 81 9.00 3.06 9.96
N TRP A 82 8.89 1.77 9.66
CA TRP A 82 7.74 0.94 10.00
C TRP A 82 7.45 0.92 11.50
N SER A 83 8.52 0.85 12.30
CA SER A 83 8.45 0.72 13.76
C SER A 83 8.31 2.05 14.50
N SER A 84 8.39 3.17 13.80
CA SER A 84 8.28 4.51 14.40
C SER A 84 6.88 4.73 14.99
N PRO A 85 6.76 5.45 16.13
CA PRO A 85 5.47 5.88 16.67
C PRO A 85 4.66 6.71 15.66
N ASP A 86 3.35 6.55 15.66
CA ASP A 86 2.45 7.24 14.73
C ASP A 86 2.59 8.76 14.79
N GLU A 87 2.75 9.32 16.00
CA GLU A 87 2.92 10.75 16.22
C GLU A 87 4.18 11.29 15.52
N VAL A 88 5.27 10.50 15.53
CA VAL A 88 6.53 10.87 14.85
C VAL A 88 6.35 10.88 13.35
N LEU A 89 5.63 9.88 12.80
CA LEU A 89 5.34 9.77 11.38
C LEU A 89 4.42 10.90 10.92
N ILE A 90 3.37 11.22 11.70
CA ILE A 90 2.44 12.30 11.41
C ILE A 90 3.17 13.66 11.40
N GLU A 91 4.00 13.94 12.40
CA GLU A 91 4.75 15.20 12.44
C GLU A 91 5.76 15.33 11.30
N ARG A 92 6.37 14.23 10.85
CA ARG A 92 7.21 14.22 9.66
C ARG A 92 6.39 14.52 8.41
N ALA A 93 5.28 13.83 8.22
CA ALA A 93 4.41 14.01 7.07
C ALA A 93 3.88 15.45 6.95
N LYS A 94 3.55 16.10 8.07
CA LYS A 94 3.18 17.53 8.11
C LYS A 94 4.32 18.41 7.59
N LYS A 95 5.55 18.16 8.03
CA LYS A 95 6.74 18.92 7.59
C LYS A 95 7.04 18.68 6.11
N GLU A 96 6.84 17.47 5.61
CA GLU A 96 7.02 17.15 4.20
C GLU A 96 5.99 17.87 3.33
N LEU A 97 4.71 17.92 3.72
CA LEU A 97 3.69 18.72 3.02
C LEU A 97 4.03 20.22 3.00
N GLU A 98 4.52 20.73 4.13
CA GLU A 98 4.93 22.15 4.23
C GLU A 98 6.15 22.44 3.36
N HIS A 99 7.16 21.55 3.36
CA HIS A 99 8.33 21.66 2.49
C HIS A 99 7.95 21.65 1.00
N LEU A 100 7.00 20.81 0.62
CA LEU A 100 6.48 20.71 -0.75
C LEU A 100 5.56 21.90 -1.14
N GLY A 101 5.19 22.75 -0.19
CA GLY A 101 4.29 23.87 -0.41
C GLY A 101 2.82 23.48 -0.61
N LEU A 102 2.44 22.25 -0.26
CA LEU A 102 1.09 21.72 -0.48
C LEU A 102 0.14 22.00 0.69
N ALA A 103 0.66 22.20 1.90
CA ALA A 103 -0.10 22.62 3.07
C ALA A 103 0.85 23.17 4.14
N LYS A 104 0.35 24.02 5.04
CA LYS A 104 1.11 24.44 6.24
C LYS A 104 0.86 23.45 7.37
N ALA A 105 1.89 23.05 8.09
CA ALA A 105 1.80 22.07 9.18
C ALA A 105 0.71 22.42 10.22
N GLY A 106 0.60 23.70 10.58
CA GLY A 106 -0.41 24.20 11.53
C GLY A 106 -1.87 24.21 11.03
N GLN A 107 -2.11 23.90 9.74
CA GLN A 107 -3.45 23.80 9.15
C GLN A 107 -4.00 22.38 9.19
N ILE A 108 -3.15 21.40 9.46
CA ILE A 108 -3.53 19.99 9.55
C ILE A 108 -4.16 19.73 10.92
N GLN A 109 -5.39 19.25 10.91
CA GLN A 109 -6.21 19.12 12.12
C GLN A 109 -6.12 17.74 12.75
N ASP A 110 -5.92 16.70 11.93
CA ASP A 110 -5.85 15.31 12.39
C ASP A 110 -4.92 14.49 11.49
N GLY A 111 -4.45 13.36 11.98
CA GLY A 111 -3.62 12.45 11.24
C GLY A 111 -3.67 11.04 11.79
N PHE A 112 -3.51 10.05 10.92
CA PHE A 112 -3.43 8.65 11.31
C PHE A 112 -2.50 7.89 10.35
N VAL A 113 -1.99 6.76 10.83
CA VAL A 113 -1.04 5.92 10.09
C VAL A 113 -1.67 4.57 9.80
N VAL A 114 -1.60 4.15 8.54
CA VAL A 114 -2.01 2.81 8.11
C VAL A 114 -0.78 2.07 7.61
N ARG A 115 -0.49 0.92 8.19
CA ARG A 115 0.58 0.02 7.75
C ARG A 115 -0.01 -1.18 7.06
N GLN A 116 0.40 -1.44 5.83
CA GLN A 116 -0.01 -2.58 5.05
C GLN A 116 1.17 -3.49 4.77
N ALA A 117 1.28 -4.58 5.50
CA ALA A 117 2.25 -5.62 5.21
C ALA A 117 1.91 -6.33 3.89
N LYS A 118 2.95 -6.75 3.17
CA LYS A 118 2.83 -7.49 1.90
C LYS A 118 1.99 -6.79 0.84
N ALA A 119 2.16 -5.47 0.70
CA ALA A 119 1.39 -4.66 -0.23
C ALA A 119 1.73 -4.94 -1.70
N TYR A 120 3.01 -5.21 -1.99
CA TYR A 120 3.50 -5.40 -3.35
C TYR A 120 4.36 -6.66 -3.47
N PRO A 121 4.06 -7.59 -4.41
CA PRO A 121 4.94 -8.72 -4.70
C PRO A 121 6.26 -8.24 -5.30
N ILE A 122 7.37 -8.85 -4.89
CA ILE A 122 8.71 -8.58 -5.43
C ILE A 122 9.06 -9.69 -6.43
N TYR A 123 9.39 -9.29 -7.65
CA TYR A 123 9.75 -10.21 -8.74
C TYR A 123 11.26 -10.39 -8.78
N ASP A 124 11.79 -11.25 -7.91
CA ASP A 124 13.17 -11.68 -7.99
C ASP A 124 13.33 -12.84 -9.01
N ASP A 125 14.53 -13.37 -9.15
CA ASP A 125 14.85 -14.44 -10.10
C ASP A 125 14.21 -15.80 -9.77
N ARG A 126 13.71 -16.00 -8.53
CA ARG A 126 13.13 -17.26 -8.05
C ARG A 126 11.61 -17.25 -7.98
N TYR A 127 10.97 -16.08 -7.98
CA TYR A 127 9.53 -15.98 -7.70
C TYR A 127 8.66 -16.85 -8.63
N ARG A 128 9.02 -16.98 -9.92
CA ARG A 128 8.24 -17.75 -10.89
C ARG A 128 8.22 -19.22 -10.51
N ALA A 129 9.39 -19.80 -10.25
CA ALA A 129 9.51 -21.20 -9.84
C ALA A 129 8.72 -21.48 -8.56
N ASN A 130 8.81 -20.59 -7.57
CA ASN A 130 8.07 -20.69 -6.32
C ASN A 130 6.55 -20.61 -6.54
N VAL A 131 6.09 -19.68 -7.35
CA VAL A 131 4.65 -19.55 -7.68
C VAL A 131 4.14 -20.78 -8.43
N ASP A 132 4.93 -21.35 -9.36
CA ASP A 132 4.55 -22.55 -10.11
C ASP A 132 4.43 -23.77 -9.18
N VAL A 133 5.33 -23.95 -8.21
CA VAL A 133 5.23 -25.00 -7.18
C VAL A 133 3.93 -24.86 -6.37
N LEU A 134 3.63 -23.64 -5.90
CA LEU A 134 2.42 -23.38 -5.12
C LEU A 134 1.14 -23.64 -5.93
N ARG A 135 1.07 -23.12 -7.14
CA ARG A 135 -0.10 -23.29 -8.02
C ARG A 135 -0.31 -24.74 -8.42
N GLY A 136 0.78 -25.46 -8.73
CA GLY A 136 0.72 -26.88 -9.05
C GLY A 136 0.14 -27.69 -7.90
N TRP A 137 0.65 -27.50 -6.68
CA TRP A 137 0.16 -28.19 -5.51
C TRP A 137 -1.32 -27.84 -5.20
N LEU A 138 -1.70 -26.58 -5.27
CA LEU A 138 -3.09 -26.15 -5.04
C LEU A 138 -4.03 -26.78 -6.08
N ALA A 139 -3.67 -26.78 -7.36
CA ALA A 139 -4.50 -27.36 -8.42
C ALA A 139 -4.73 -28.87 -8.23
N GLU A 140 -3.73 -29.59 -7.70
CA GLU A 140 -3.81 -31.04 -7.51
C GLU A 140 -4.59 -31.42 -6.21
N HIS A 141 -4.44 -30.62 -5.14
CA HIS A 141 -4.89 -31.04 -3.81
C HIS A 141 -6.08 -30.24 -3.27
N THR A 142 -6.44 -29.12 -3.88
CA THR A 142 -7.47 -28.20 -3.36
C THR A 142 -8.37 -27.68 -4.48
N ALA A 143 -9.20 -28.56 -5.06
CA ALA A 143 -10.07 -28.25 -6.20
C ALA A 143 -11.06 -27.06 -5.98
N ASN A 144 -11.30 -26.67 -4.73
CA ASN A 144 -12.19 -25.59 -4.33
C ASN A 144 -11.45 -24.32 -3.87
N VAL A 145 -10.12 -24.23 -4.10
CA VAL A 145 -9.32 -23.04 -3.76
C VAL A 145 -8.80 -22.41 -5.03
N HIS A 146 -9.21 -21.17 -5.28
CA HIS A 146 -8.85 -20.40 -6.47
C HIS A 146 -8.11 -19.12 -6.06
N PRO A 147 -6.77 -19.09 -6.16
CA PRO A 147 -6.00 -17.89 -5.87
C PRO A 147 -6.31 -16.78 -6.89
N VAL A 148 -6.80 -15.64 -6.39
CA VAL A 148 -7.17 -14.47 -7.22
C VAL A 148 -6.56 -13.20 -6.66
N GLY A 149 -6.53 -12.17 -7.48
CA GLY A 149 -6.05 -10.85 -7.09
C GLY A 149 -4.52 -10.76 -6.91
N ARG A 150 -4.07 -9.60 -6.42
CA ARG A 150 -2.64 -9.28 -6.34
C ARG A 150 -1.83 -10.30 -5.54
N ASN A 151 -2.25 -10.59 -4.33
CA ASN A 151 -1.51 -11.49 -3.44
C ASN A 151 -1.78 -12.96 -3.74
N GLY A 152 -3.02 -13.35 -4.06
CA GLY A 152 -3.35 -14.73 -4.40
C GLY A 152 -2.66 -15.23 -5.68
N MET A 153 -2.46 -14.35 -6.66
CA MET A 153 -1.77 -14.68 -7.90
C MET A 153 -0.27 -14.35 -7.86
N PHE A 154 0.21 -13.73 -6.79
CA PHE A 154 1.54 -13.12 -6.70
C PHE A 154 1.85 -12.25 -7.93
N ARG A 155 0.90 -11.38 -8.28
CA ARG A 155 0.98 -10.54 -9.48
C ARG A 155 0.45 -9.15 -9.21
N TYR A 156 1.29 -8.15 -9.47
CA TYR A 156 0.85 -6.76 -9.39
C TYR A 156 -0.35 -6.52 -10.30
N ASN A 157 -1.45 -6.10 -9.71
CA ASN A 157 -2.67 -5.72 -10.41
C ASN A 157 -3.50 -4.74 -9.56
N ASN A 158 -4.47 -4.07 -10.17
CA ASN A 158 -5.40 -3.17 -9.51
C ASN A 158 -6.71 -3.88 -9.16
N GLN A 159 -7.64 -3.18 -8.52
CA GLN A 159 -8.90 -3.75 -8.05
C GLN A 159 -9.75 -4.35 -9.17
N ASP A 160 -9.82 -3.68 -10.32
CA ASP A 160 -10.53 -4.15 -11.52
C ASP A 160 -10.00 -5.51 -12.00
N HIS A 161 -8.69 -5.70 -12.05
CA HIS A 161 -8.08 -6.99 -12.38
C HIS A 161 -8.36 -8.04 -11.30
N SER A 162 -8.33 -7.67 -10.02
CA SER A 162 -8.66 -8.59 -8.93
C SER A 162 -10.12 -9.06 -9.01
N MET A 163 -11.04 -8.15 -9.30
CA MET A 163 -12.45 -8.47 -9.53
C MET A 163 -12.62 -9.35 -10.76
N PHE A 164 -11.98 -9.00 -11.87
CA PHE A 164 -12.08 -9.77 -13.12
C PHE A 164 -11.54 -11.19 -12.96
N THR A 165 -10.40 -11.37 -12.30
CA THR A 165 -9.84 -12.71 -12.05
C THR A 165 -10.69 -13.59 -11.13
N ALA A 166 -11.55 -12.99 -10.30
CA ALA A 166 -12.51 -13.71 -9.49
C ALA A 166 -13.82 -14.09 -10.26
N MET A 167 -14.06 -13.48 -11.42
CA MET A 167 -15.22 -13.75 -12.27
C MET A 167 -14.95 -14.85 -13.30
N LEU A 168 -13.69 -15.16 -13.59
CA LEU A 168 -13.24 -16.20 -14.53
C LEU A 168 -13.20 -17.57 -13.87
#